data_eea892dd57a36155fbef94795fa07183
#
_entry.id   eea892dd57a36155fbef94795fa07183
#
_cell.length_a   1.000
_cell.length_b   1.000
_cell.length_c   1.000
_cell.angle_alpha   90.00
_cell.angle_beta   90.00
_cell.angle_gamma   90.00
#
_symmetry.space_group_name_H-M   'P 1'
#
loop_
_entity.id
_entity.type
_entity.pdbx_description
1 polymer ?
#
loop_
_entity_poly.entity_id
_entity_poly.type
_entity_poly.pdbx_seq_one_letter_code
_entity_poly.pdbx_strand_id
1 'polypeptide(L)'
;KLKNYSLSSINYINDSQMTLSFNEYILPLKLERILKNKNLNVSYTGNNTYEIAYKSKCKIKAESIILSKGGGYIAGDNCLIKKTSTKLYAALSDGMGSGLKAYEASKALLKRLEGLINLPYDDEKIIRLLTELSHISLFTSSYATLDFFSANLATKKGKLFKIASSTSLLIRNNQIKEFNTKTLPIDFDGILDLYEIDLEKNDIILLMSDGVFDFSNIKALYSYILSISYLEPDKLVYNIAKYIFNESNKKLHDDISI
;
A
#
# COMPACT_ATOMS: atom_id res chain seq x y z
N LYS A 1 28.61 19.74 11.93
CA LYS A 1 27.87 20.67 12.81
C LYS A 1 27.12 19.98 13.95
N LEU A 2 26.52 18.79 13.73
CA LEU A 2 25.86 18.01 14.80
C LEU A 2 26.83 17.47 15.84
N LYS A 3 28.11 17.26 15.52
CA LYS A 3 29.14 16.78 16.45
C LYS A 3 29.30 17.68 17.69
N ASN A 4 28.98 18.98 17.60
CA ASN A 4 29.07 19.91 18.72
C ASN A 4 27.92 19.80 19.72
N TYR A 5 26.93 18.92 19.48
CA TYR A 5 25.72 18.77 20.28
C TYR A 5 25.58 17.37 20.90
N SER A 6 26.70 16.66 21.11
CA SER A 6 26.70 15.36 21.79
C SER A 6 25.65 14.40 21.26
N LEU A 7 25.63 14.21 19.93
CA LEU A 7 24.75 13.25 19.25
C LEU A 7 25.04 11.84 19.77
N SER A 8 24.03 11.15 20.31
CA SER A 8 24.16 9.81 20.90
C SER A 8 23.82 8.70 19.93
N SER A 9 22.78 8.89 19.08
CA SER A 9 22.42 7.89 18.07
C SER A 9 21.75 8.48 16.84
N ILE A 10 21.83 7.74 15.74
CA ILE A 10 21.09 7.99 14.49
C ILE A 10 20.43 6.66 14.11
N ASN A 11 19.11 6.67 14.01
CA ASN A 11 18.36 5.51 13.54
C ASN A 11 17.56 5.90 12.29
N TYR A 12 17.78 5.19 11.20
CA TYR A 12 16.99 5.35 9.97
C TYR A 12 15.69 4.57 10.11
N ILE A 13 14.55 5.22 9.79
CA ILE A 13 13.22 4.61 9.77
C ILE A 13 12.88 4.17 8.35
N ASN A 14 13.16 5.03 7.37
CA ASN A 14 13.02 4.75 5.95
C ASN A 14 13.84 5.79 5.15
N ASP A 15 13.75 5.76 3.81
CA ASP A 15 14.44 6.67 2.89
C ASP A 15 14.10 8.17 3.07
N SER A 16 13.05 8.48 3.79
CA SER A 16 12.54 9.85 3.98
C SER A 16 12.42 10.27 5.45
N GLN A 17 12.84 9.42 6.40
CA GLN A 17 12.64 9.62 7.82
C GLN A 17 13.75 8.96 8.65
N MET A 18 14.23 9.68 9.68
CA MET A 18 15.21 9.18 10.64
C MET A 18 14.92 9.74 12.03
N THR A 19 15.48 9.13 13.07
CA THR A 19 15.54 9.71 14.41
C THR A 19 16.98 10.05 14.79
N LEU A 20 17.13 11.18 15.48
CA LEU A 20 18.38 11.63 16.10
C LEU A 20 18.17 11.70 17.61
N SER A 21 19.03 11.08 18.38
CA SER A 21 19.06 11.21 19.84
C SER A 21 20.29 11.96 20.28
N PHE A 22 20.14 12.82 21.31
CA PHE A 22 21.21 13.63 21.86
C PHE A 22 21.34 13.39 23.37
N ASN A 23 22.50 13.68 23.94
CA ASN A 23 22.70 13.58 25.39
C ASN A 23 21.97 14.71 26.15
N GLU A 24 21.62 15.79 25.48
CA GLU A 24 20.93 16.96 26.04
C GLU A 24 19.75 17.39 25.16
N TYR A 25 18.81 18.11 25.75
CA TYR A 25 17.69 18.65 25.03
C TYR A 25 18.11 19.80 24.12
N ILE A 26 17.64 19.77 22.88
CA ILE A 26 17.83 20.82 21.87
C ILE A 26 16.48 21.32 21.43
N LEU A 27 16.25 22.63 21.43
CA LEU A 27 15.02 23.19 20.86
C LEU A 27 14.84 22.73 19.41
N PRO A 28 13.67 22.17 18.99
CA PRO A 28 13.46 21.70 17.62
C PRO A 28 13.78 22.75 16.56
N LEU A 29 13.37 24.01 16.76
CA LEU A 29 13.69 25.13 15.89
C LEU A 29 15.20 25.38 15.74
N LYS A 30 15.98 25.12 16.80
CA LYS A 30 17.44 25.24 16.75
C LYS A 30 18.03 24.11 15.91
N LEU A 31 17.49 22.88 16.05
CA LEU A 31 17.90 21.72 15.26
C LEU A 31 17.57 21.92 13.76
N GLU A 32 16.41 22.43 13.43
CA GLU A 32 16.06 22.80 12.05
C GLU A 32 17.06 23.77 11.42
N ARG A 33 17.47 24.81 12.17
CA ARG A 33 18.48 25.79 11.72
C ARG A 33 19.86 25.15 11.52
N ILE A 34 20.23 24.19 12.36
CA ILE A 34 21.51 23.45 12.26
C ILE A 34 21.52 22.57 11.01
N LEU A 35 20.42 21.89 10.73
CA LEU A 35 20.26 21.01 9.56
C LEU A 35 20.24 21.80 8.25
N LYS A 36 19.87 23.08 8.29
CA LYS A 36 19.86 24.00 7.13
C LYS A 36 19.05 23.50 5.92
N ASN A 37 18.11 22.61 6.11
CA ASN A 37 17.27 22.09 5.04
C ASN A 37 15.80 22.46 5.28
N LYS A 38 15.27 23.38 4.47
CA LYS A 38 13.90 23.88 4.56
C LYS A 38 12.83 22.83 4.26
N ASN A 39 13.22 21.71 3.65
CA ASN A 39 12.34 20.60 3.29
C ASN A 39 12.21 19.54 4.40
N LEU A 40 12.84 19.77 5.55
CA LEU A 40 12.72 18.88 6.70
C LEU A 40 11.74 19.43 7.74
N ASN A 41 11.06 18.54 8.39
CA ASN A 41 10.35 18.74 9.64
C ASN A 41 11.18 18.11 10.76
N VAL A 42 11.20 18.77 11.90
CA VAL A 42 11.83 18.27 13.12
C VAL A 42 10.77 18.23 14.21
N SER A 43 10.49 17.06 14.76
CA SER A 43 9.55 16.87 15.86
C SER A 43 10.26 16.21 17.04
N TYR A 44 10.02 16.71 18.24
CA TYR A 44 10.52 16.12 19.47
C TYR A 44 9.63 14.93 19.88
N THR A 45 10.23 13.78 20.12
CA THR A 45 9.51 12.53 20.45
C THR A 45 9.70 12.09 21.91
N GLY A 46 10.47 12.83 22.69
CA GLY A 46 10.80 12.50 24.08
C GLY A 46 12.25 12.01 24.25
N ASN A 47 12.73 11.98 25.48
CA ASN A 47 14.06 11.44 25.83
C ASN A 47 15.20 11.99 24.95
N ASN A 48 15.20 13.31 24.70
CA ASN A 48 16.16 13.98 23.83
C ASN A 48 16.25 13.38 22.40
N THR A 49 15.19 12.74 21.95
CA THR A 49 15.06 12.14 20.62
C THR A 49 14.17 12.99 19.72
N TYR A 50 14.57 13.11 18.49
CA TYR A 50 13.92 13.94 17.46
C TYR A 50 13.68 13.11 16.22
N GLU A 51 12.47 13.15 15.73
CA GLU A 51 12.13 12.65 14.40
C GLU A 51 12.45 13.73 13.36
N ILE A 52 13.22 13.35 12.36
CA ILE A 52 13.57 14.19 11.21
C ILE A 52 12.93 13.54 9.98
N ALA A 53 12.02 14.25 9.35
CA ALA A 53 11.30 13.74 8.19
C ALA A 53 11.26 14.79 7.06
N TYR A 54 11.28 14.35 5.80
CA TYR A 54 11.00 15.26 4.70
C TYR A 54 9.55 15.75 4.74
N LYS A 55 9.34 17.02 4.42
CA LYS A 55 8.00 17.61 4.30
C LYS A 55 7.23 16.93 3.17
N SER A 56 5.99 16.56 3.46
CA SER A 56 5.09 16.05 2.44
C SER A 56 4.77 17.11 1.38
N LYS A 57 4.90 16.75 0.11
CA LYS A 57 4.56 17.58 -1.05
C LYS A 57 3.19 17.28 -1.63
N CYS A 58 2.57 16.19 -1.18
CA CYS A 58 1.22 15.80 -1.59
C CYS A 58 0.44 15.25 -0.40
N LYS A 59 -0.88 15.24 -0.54
CA LYS A 59 -1.80 14.58 0.38
C LYS A 59 -2.44 13.44 -0.36
N ILE A 60 -2.49 12.27 0.26
CA ILE A 60 -3.14 11.08 -0.29
C ILE A 60 -4.21 10.65 0.71
N LYS A 61 -5.38 10.29 0.20
CA LYS A 61 -6.47 9.60 0.90
C LYS A 61 -6.52 8.18 0.36
N ALA A 62 -6.87 7.22 1.19
CA ALA A 62 -7.06 5.84 0.80
C ALA A 62 -8.22 5.24 1.58
N GLU A 63 -9.00 4.42 0.92
CA GLU A 63 -10.13 3.68 1.47
C GLU A 63 -10.18 2.30 0.80
N SER A 64 -10.86 1.37 1.45
CA SER A 64 -11.07 0.04 0.89
C SER A 64 -12.47 -0.49 1.20
N ILE A 65 -12.95 -1.37 0.36
CA ILE A 65 -14.19 -2.13 0.56
C ILE A 65 -13.94 -3.59 0.21
N ILE A 66 -14.53 -4.49 0.97
CA ILE A 66 -14.51 -5.93 0.72
C ILE A 66 -15.95 -6.43 0.76
N LEU A 67 -16.37 -7.12 -0.29
CA LEU A 67 -17.65 -7.83 -0.37
C LEU A 67 -17.39 -9.32 -0.49
N SER A 68 -17.89 -10.09 0.46
CA SER A 68 -17.72 -11.54 0.47
C SER A 68 -18.69 -12.23 -0.50
N LYS A 69 -18.19 -13.20 -1.24
CA LYS A 69 -18.97 -14.15 -2.03
C LYS A 69 -20.09 -14.79 -1.20
N GLY A 70 -21.30 -14.72 -1.72
CA GLY A 70 -22.47 -15.31 -1.05
C GLY A 70 -22.96 -14.55 0.19
N GLY A 71 -22.51 -13.34 0.46
CA GLY A 71 -22.95 -12.51 1.60
C GLY A 71 -22.50 -13.02 2.97
N GLY A 72 -21.47 -13.87 3.02
CA GLY A 72 -20.85 -14.36 4.26
C GLY A 72 -20.04 -13.30 5.00
N TYR A 73 -19.66 -13.59 6.25
CA TYR A 73 -18.81 -12.70 7.07
C TYR A 73 -17.31 -12.85 6.78
N ILE A 74 -16.90 -13.83 5.99
CA ILE A 74 -15.50 -14.16 5.72
C ILE A 74 -15.26 -14.08 4.21
N ALA A 75 -14.44 -13.15 3.80
CA ALA A 75 -13.87 -13.05 2.46
C ALA A 75 -12.46 -13.66 2.45
N GLY A 76 -12.04 -14.29 1.35
CA GLY A 76 -10.64 -14.71 1.14
C GLY A 76 -9.69 -13.53 1.01
N ASP A 77 -10.21 -12.41 0.55
CA ASP A 77 -9.49 -11.16 0.38
C ASP A 77 -9.25 -10.42 1.69
N ASN A 78 -8.12 -9.73 1.77
CA ASN A 78 -7.80 -8.80 2.84
C ASN A 78 -7.11 -7.55 2.29
N CYS A 79 -7.32 -6.41 2.96
CA CYS A 79 -6.71 -5.12 2.64
C CYS A 79 -5.89 -4.58 3.82
N LEU A 80 -4.83 -3.83 3.50
CA LEU A 80 -4.01 -3.10 4.45
C LEU A 80 -3.85 -1.67 3.94
N ILE A 81 -4.20 -0.69 4.78
CA ILE A 81 -3.88 0.73 4.55
C ILE A 81 -3.11 1.22 5.77
N LYS A 82 -1.90 1.73 5.53
CA LYS A 82 -1.05 2.31 6.57
C LYS A 82 -0.42 3.60 6.12
N LYS A 83 -0.54 4.63 6.93
CA LYS A 83 0.03 5.95 6.67
C LYS A 83 1.03 6.32 7.74
N THR A 84 2.19 6.79 7.31
CA THR A 84 3.23 7.40 8.14
C THR A 84 3.32 8.91 7.85
N SER A 85 4.26 9.60 8.48
CA SER A 85 4.54 11.01 8.20
C SER A 85 5.02 11.26 6.76
N THR A 86 5.67 10.27 6.13
CA THR A 86 6.34 10.41 4.83
C THR A 86 5.83 9.46 3.75
N LYS A 87 5.13 8.40 4.12
CA LYS A 87 4.64 7.38 3.17
C LYS A 87 3.19 7.00 3.43
N LEU A 88 2.50 6.60 2.37
CA LEU A 88 1.27 5.83 2.41
C LEU A 88 1.55 4.46 1.81
N TYR A 89 1.07 3.42 2.47
CA TYR A 89 1.06 2.05 2.00
C TYR A 89 -0.38 1.58 1.84
N ALA A 90 -0.68 0.95 0.72
CA ALA A 90 -1.93 0.24 0.48
C ALA A 90 -1.60 -1.14 -0.08
N ALA A 91 -2.22 -2.18 0.44
CA ALA A 91 -2.04 -3.52 -0.08
C ALA A 91 -3.37 -4.26 -0.13
N LEU A 92 -3.51 -5.09 -1.14
CA LEU A 92 -4.59 -6.03 -1.33
C LEU A 92 -3.98 -7.42 -1.51
N SER A 93 -4.55 -8.41 -0.86
CA SER A 93 -4.14 -9.81 -0.96
C SER A 93 -5.37 -10.67 -1.05
N ASP A 94 -5.40 -11.52 -2.06
CA ASP A 94 -6.40 -12.55 -2.24
C ASP A 94 -5.78 -13.91 -1.87
N GLY A 95 -6.46 -14.64 -0.98
CA GLY A 95 -6.06 -15.96 -0.55
C GLY A 95 -6.59 -17.04 -1.49
N MET A 96 -5.71 -17.87 -2.04
CA MET A 96 -6.11 -18.94 -2.97
C MET A 96 -7.09 -19.92 -2.35
N GLY A 97 -8.18 -20.15 -3.06
CA GLY A 97 -9.28 -21.00 -2.63
C GLY A 97 -10.47 -20.22 -2.10
N SER A 98 -11.12 -20.70 -1.08
CA SER A 98 -12.30 -20.02 -0.51
C SER A 98 -12.43 -20.24 1.01
N GLY A 99 -13.17 -19.35 1.66
CA GLY A 99 -13.51 -19.44 3.06
C GLY A 99 -12.34 -19.17 4.01
N LEU A 100 -12.34 -19.82 5.18
CA LEU A 100 -11.42 -19.50 6.27
C LEU A 100 -9.94 -19.67 5.89
N LYS A 101 -9.59 -20.69 5.11
CA LYS A 101 -8.19 -20.94 4.72
C LYS A 101 -7.65 -19.82 3.83
N ALA A 102 -8.42 -19.38 2.86
CA ALA A 102 -8.06 -18.24 1.99
C ALA A 102 -7.90 -16.95 2.82
N TYR A 103 -8.88 -16.68 3.70
CA TYR A 103 -8.80 -15.54 4.63
C TYR A 103 -7.55 -15.56 5.51
N GLU A 104 -7.21 -16.72 6.09
CA GLU A 104 -6.03 -16.84 6.95
C GLU A 104 -4.73 -16.62 6.16
N ALA A 105 -4.65 -17.12 4.92
CA ALA A 105 -3.49 -16.96 4.06
C ALA A 105 -3.25 -15.48 3.71
N SER A 106 -4.24 -14.80 3.16
CA SER A 106 -4.13 -13.39 2.77
C SER A 106 -3.88 -12.49 3.98
N LYS A 107 -4.57 -12.74 5.11
CA LYS A 107 -4.37 -12.02 6.37
C LYS A 107 -2.97 -12.22 6.94
N ALA A 108 -2.44 -13.46 6.93
CA ALA A 108 -1.09 -13.74 7.41
C ALA A 108 -0.03 -13.03 6.56
N LEU A 109 -0.21 -13.00 5.24
CA LEU A 109 0.68 -12.28 4.33
C LEU A 109 0.71 -10.77 4.64
N LEU A 110 -0.47 -10.14 4.72
CA LEU A 110 -0.56 -8.71 5.03
C LEU A 110 -0.05 -8.36 6.44
N LYS A 111 -0.26 -9.23 7.43
CA LYS A 111 0.31 -9.05 8.78
C LYS A 111 1.85 -9.10 8.77
N ARG A 112 2.45 -9.98 7.98
CA ARG A 112 3.93 -10.01 7.80
C ARG A 112 4.40 -8.76 7.10
N LEU A 113 3.73 -8.35 6.01
CA LEU A 113 4.04 -7.10 5.32
C LEU A 113 3.98 -5.91 6.29
N GLU A 114 2.92 -5.80 7.11
CA GLU A 114 2.78 -4.74 8.11
C GLU A 114 3.93 -4.70 9.11
N GLY A 115 4.45 -5.85 9.52
CA GLY A 115 5.65 -5.94 10.34
C GLY A 115 6.89 -5.41 9.61
N LEU A 116 7.08 -5.83 8.36
CA LEU A 116 8.25 -5.48 7.56
C LEU A 116 8.30 -3.99 7.17
N ILE A 117 7.18 -3.35 6.88
CA ILE A 117 7.15 -1.91 6.52
C ILE A 117 7.54 -0.98 7.68
N ASN A 118 7.65 -1.49 8.90
CA ASN A 118 8.19 -0.74 10.05
C ASN A 118 9.73 -0.81 10.12
N LEU A 119 10.37 -1.66 9.32
CA LEU A 119 11.81 -1.78 9.29
C LEU A 119 12.45 -0.68 8.42
N PRO A 120 13.70 -0.28 8.71
CA PRO A 120 14.39 0.79 7.99
C PRO A 120 14.95 0.32 6.64
N TYR A 121 14.12 -0.32 5.85
CA TYR A 121 14.46 -0.81 4.53
C TYR A 121 13.67 -0.08 3.43
N ASP A 122 14.20 -0.10 2.21
CA ASP A 122 13.45 0.34 1.04
C ASP A 122 12.35 -0.68 0.69
N ASP A 123 11.38 -0.24 -0.10
CA ASP A 123 10.19 -1.03 -0.39
C ASP A 123 10.52 -2.31 -1.17
N GLU A 124 11.54 -2.29 -2.03
CA GLU A 124 11.97 -3.48 -2.80
C GLU A 124 12.56 -4.54 -1.87
N LYS A 125 13.40 -4.13 -0.92
CA LYS A 125 13.96 -5.04 0.09
C LYS A 125 12.88 -5.60 1.00
N ILE A 126 11.89 -4.78 1.38
CA ILE A 126 10.72 -5.24 2.16
C ILE A 126 10.00 -6.37 1.43
N ILE A 127 9.70 -6.19 0.14
CA ILE A 127 8.99 -7.21 -0.63
C ILE A 127 9.84 -8.45 -0.85
N ARG A 128 11.15 -8.32 -1.11
CA ARG A 128 12.07 -9.48 -1.19
C ARG A 128 12.09 -10.27 0.12
N LEU A 129 12.18 -9.61 1.26
CA LEU A 129 12.12 -10.27 2.57
C LEU A 129 10.75 -10.95 2.79
N LEU A 130 9.66 -10.32 2.36
CA LEU A 130 8.33 -10.92 2.45
C LEU A 130 8.24 -12.22 1.64
N THR A 131 8.75 -12.24 0.41
CA THR A 131 8.79 -13.44 -0.43
C THR A 131 9.67 -14.53 0.20
N GLU A 132 10.88 -14.21 0.65
CA GLU A 132 11.76 -15.15 1.33
C GLU A 132 11.12 -15.77 2.59
N LEU A 133 10.47 -14.95 3.43
CA LEU A 133 9.76 -15.42 4.62
C LEU A 133 8.54 -16.29 4.28
N SER A 134 7.90 -16.05 3.14
CA SER A 134 6.79 -16.85 2.66
C SER A 134 7.25 -18.24 2.21
N HIS A 135 8.39 -18.36 1.57
CA HIS A 135 9.02 -19.64 1.20
C HIS A 135 9.42 -20.48 2.43
N ILE A 136 9.91 -19.84 3.49
CA ILE A 136 10.33 -20.57 4.71
C ILE A 136 9.12 -21.12 5.47
N SER A 137 7.97 -20.48 5.37
CA SER A 137 6.75 -20.89 6.09
C SER A 137 5.98 -22.03 5.40
N LEU A 138 6.65 -22.95 4.74
CA LEU A 138 6.14 -24.10 3.98
C LEU A 138 5.14 -25.04 4.70
N PHE A 139 4.71 -24.71 5.93
CA PHE A 139 3.73 -25.50 6.68
C PHE A 139 2.27 -25.08 6.43
N THR A 140 1.99 -24.04 5.70
CA THR A 140 0.64 -23.66 5.30
C THR A 140 0.53 -23.80 3.77
N SER A 141 -0.18 -24.81 3.33
CA SER A 141 -0.48 -25.14 1.92
C SER A 141 -1.40 -24.12 1.23
N SER A 142 -1.35 -22.87 1.63
CA SER A 142 -2.24 -21.82 1.13
C SER A 142 -1.42 -20.65 0.62
N TYR A 143 -1.59 -20.37 -0.67
CA TYR A 143 -0.95 -19.26 -1.36
C TYR A 143 -1.84 -18.01 -1.30
N ALA A 144 -1.26 -16.86 -1.46
CA ALA A 144 -1.98 -15.61 -1.58
C ALA A 144 -1.30 -14.69 -2.60
N THR A 145 -2.10 -13.89 -3.27
CA THR A 145 -1.65 -12.85 -4.18
C THR A 145 -1.20 -11.61 -3.40
N LEU A 146 -0.49 -10.70 -4.04
CA LEU A 146 -0.17 -9.40 -3.45
C LEU A 146 -0.18 -8.30 -4.51
N ASP A 147 -1.01 -7.30 -4.27
CA ASP A 147 -0.85 -5.94 -4.79
C ASP A 147 -0.37 -5.05 -3.65
N PHE A 148 0.78 -4.42 -3.80
CA PHE A 148 1.32 -3.52 -2.79
C PHE A 148 1.74 -2.19 -3.42
N PHE A 149 1.04 -1.14 -3.06
CA PHE A 149 1.35 0.23 -3.47
C PHE A 149 1.98 1.00 -2.32
N SER A 150 3.13 1.60 -2.58
CA SER A 150 3.84 2.51 -1.68
C SER A 150 3.96 3.88 -2.33
N ALA A 151 3.50 4.92 -1.64
CA ALA A 151 3.62 6.30 -2.08
C ALA A 151 4.52 7.10 -1.14
N ASN A 152 5.61 7.66 -1.65
CA ASN A 152 6.45 8.59 -0.92
C ASN A 152 5.89 10.02 -1.07
N LEU A 153 5.38 10.58 0.03
CA LEU A 153 4.69 11.86 0.06
C LEU A 153 5.64 13.05 -0.14
N ALA A 154 6.94 12.87 0.14
CA ALA A 154 7.95 13.91 0.00
C ALA A 154 8.46 14.03 -1.45
N THR A 155 8.59 12.90 -2.14
CA THR A 155 9.13 12.86 -3.51
C THR A 155 8.04 12.81 -4.57
N LYS A 156 6.80 12.49 -4.21
CA LYS A 156 5.69 12.18 -5.11
C LYS A 156 5.97 10.97 -6.01
N LYS A 157 6.73 10.01 -5.52
CA LYS A 157 7.00 8.76 -6.21
C LYS A 157 6.10 7.66 -5.65
N GLY A 158 5.46 6.91 -6.53
CA GLY A 158 4.74 5.68 -6.20
C GLY A 158 5.48 4.47 -6.72
N LYS A 159 5.41 3.36 -6.00
CA LYS A 159 5.86 2.05 -6.43
C LYS A 159 4.72 1.06 -6.26
N LEU A 160 4.37 0.36 -7.33
CA LEU A 160 3.38 -0.70 -7.31
C LEU A 160 4.09 -2.03 -7.55
N PHE A 161 4.01 -2.90 -6.57
CA PHE A 161 4.54 -4.26 -6.61
C PHE A 161 3.40 -5.24 -6.78
N LYS A 162 3.52 -6.17 -7.71
CA LYS A 162 2.50 -7.15 -8.02
C LYS A 162 3.07 -8.57 -8.00
N ILE A 163 2.38 -9.48 -7.33
CA ILE A 163 2.70 -10.89 -7.26
C ILE A 163 1.42 -11.70 -7.49
N ALA A 164 1.30 -12.30 -8.65
CA ALA A 164 0.13 -13.11 -9.07
C ALA A 164 -1.22 -12.43 -8.86
N SER A 165 -1.24 -11.12 -8.77
CA SER A 165 -2.44 -10.34 -8.47
C SER A 165 -3.19 -9.92 -9.72
N SER A 166 -4.43 -9.51 -9.55
CA SER A 166 -5.30 -9.03 -10.61
C SER A 166 -4.86 -7.66 -11.16
N THR A 167 -5.57 -7.10 -12.13
CA THR A 167 -5.25 -5.80 -12.74
C THR A 167 -5.47 -4.66 -11.76
N SER A 168 -4.48 -3.78 -11.64
CA SER A 168 -4.61 -2.50 -10.94
C SER A 168 -4.69 -1.34 -11.93
N LEU A 169 -5.36 -0.26 -11.56
CA LEU A 169 -5.58 0.88 -12.46
C LEU A 169 -4.96 2.16 -11.92
N LEU A 170 -4.39 2.96 -12.82
CA LEU A 170 -4.14 4.39 -12.62
C LEU A 170 -5.11 5.18 -13.47
N ILE A 171 -5.91 6.03 -12.83
CA ILE A 171 -6.77 6.99 -13.50
C ILE A 171 -6.11 8.35 -13.43
N ARG A 172 -5.82 8.92 -14.60
CA ARG A 172 -5.18 10.22 -14.77
C ARG A 172 -5.79 10.92 -15.98
N ASN A 173 -6.19 12.18 -15.83
CA ASN A 173 -6.74 13.00 -16.92
C ASN A 173 -7.87 12.30 -17.69
N ASN A 174 -8.78 11.64 -16.96
CA ASN A 174 -9.91 10.86 -17.53
C ASN A 174 -9.47 9.70 -18.44
N GLN A 175 -8.27 9.16 -18.23
CA GLN A 175 -7.76 7.99 -18.93
C GLN A 175 -7.37 6.92 -17.91
N ILE A 176 -7.51 5.66 -18.30
CA ILE A 176 -7.13 4.50 -17.51
C ILE A 176 -5.83 3.92 -18.08
N LYS A 177 -4.87 3.71 -17.20
CA LYS A 177 -3.68 2.89 -17.45
C LYS A 177 -3.76 1.64 -16.57
N GLU A 178 -3.64 0.48 -17.20
CA GLU A 178 -3.62 -0.82 -16.51
C GLU A 178 -2.22 -1.23 -16.11
N PHE A 179 -2.13 -1.88 -14.94
CA PHE A 179 -0.93 -2.57 -14.47
C PHE A 179 -1.30 -4.04 -14.26
N ASN A 180 -0.75 -4.88 -15.09
CA ASN A 180 -1.00 -6.32 -15.08
C ASN A 180 0.19 -7.07 -14.51
N THR A 181 -0.03 -8.22 -13.88
CA THR A 181 1.04 -9.10 -13.45
C THR A 181 1.31 -10.20 -14.49
N LYS A 182 2.57 -10.61 -14.58
CA LYS A 182 3.01 -11.78 -15.32
C LYS A 182 3.55 -12.87 -14.39
N THR A 183 3.58 -12.58 -13.11
CA THR A 183 4.15 -13.45 -12.08
C THR A 183 3.16 -14.54 -11.67
N LEU A 184 3.72 -15.65 -11.20
CA LEU A 184 2.98 -16.72 -10.52
C LEU A 184 2.87 -16.41 -9.02
N PRO A 185 2.01 -17.13 -8.27
CA PRO A 185 1.90 -16.97 -6.82
C PRO A 185 3.25 -17.06 -6.11
N ILE A 186 3.36 -16.46 -4.94
CA ILE A 186 4.60 -16.19 -4.16
C ILE A 186 5.56 -17.39 -4.02
N ASP A 187 5.12 -18.61 -4.31
CA ASP A 187 5.92 -19.83 -4.17
C ASP A 187 6.77 -20.18 -5.40
N PHE A 188 6.71 -19.40 -6.47
CA PHE A 188 7.44 -19.67 -7.71
C PHE A 188 8.41 -18.53 -8.06
N ASP A 189 9.70 -18.84 -7.97
CA ASP A 189 10.87 -18.13 -8.56
C ASP A 189 11.00 -16.61 -8.43
N GLY A 190 10.28 -15.97 -7.50
CA GLY A 190 10.64 -14.61 -7.05
C GLY A 190 10.62 -13.50 -8.11
N ILE A 191 9.98 -13.70 -9.26
CA ILE A 191 9.80 -12.63 -10.24
C ILE A 191 8.74 -11.68 -9.70
N LEU A 192 9.14 -10.45 -9.52
CA LEU A 192 8.34 -9.36 -8.99
C LEU A 192 8.05 -8.37 -10.10
N ASP A 193 6.79 -8.12 -10.39
CA ASP A 193 6.42 -7.01 -11.26
C ASP A 193 6.45 -5.70 -10.45
N LEU A 194 7.32 -4.78 -10.86
CA LEU A 194 7.47 -3.46 -10.26
C LEU A 194 7.14 -2.37 -11.28
N TYR A 195 6.23 -1.47 -10.89
CA TYR A 195 5.88 -0.28 -11.65
C TYR A 195 6.21 0.96 -10.84
N GLU A 196 6.99 1.86 -11.41
CA GLU A 196 7.26 3.18 -10.85
C GLU A 196 6.30 4.22 -11.44
N ILE A 197 5.77 5.07 -10.57
CA ILE A 197 4.72 6.04 -10.91
C ILE A 197 5.14 7.41 -10.35
N ASP A 198 5.29 8.39 -11.21
CA ASP A 198 5.36 9.79 -10.78
C ASP A 198 3.95 10.28 -10.49
N LEU A 199 3.66 10.56 -9.20
CA LEU A 199 2.32 10.91 -8.75
C LEU A 199 1.99 12.36 -9.13
N GLU A 200 0.84 12.55 -9.76
CA GLU A 200 0.29 13.84 -10.12
C GLU A 200 -0.94 14.19 -9.28
N LYS A 201 -1.38 15.43 -9.41
CA LYS A 201 -2.59 15.87 -8.74
C LYS A 201 -3.81 15.18 -9.36
N ASN A 202 -4.71 14.71 -8.50
CA ASN A 202 -5.93 14.00 -8.86
C ASN A 202 -5.71 12.60 -9.48
N ASP A 203 -4.51 12.03 -9.38
CA ASP A 203 -4.34 10.61 -9.67
C ASP A 203 -5.18 9.76 -8.73
N ILE A 204 -5.79 8.71 -9.29
CA ILE A 204 -6.46 7.66 -8.52
C ILE A 204 -5.78 6.34 -8.88
N ILE A 205 -5.38 5.60 -7.85
CA ILE A 205 -4.86 4.25 -8.00
C ILE A 205 -5.87 3.30 -7.38
N LEU A 206 -6.35 2.35 -8.15
CA LEU A 206 -7.25 1.30 -7.71
C LEU A 206 -6.51 -0.04 -7.73
N LEU A 207 -6.42 -0.67 -6.56
CA LEU A 207 -6.04 -2.07 -6.41
C LEU A 207 -7.34 -2.87 -6.37
N MET A 208 -7.44 -3.95 -7.14
CA MET A 208 -8.69 -4.69 -7.29
C MET A 208 -8.42 -6.18 -7.32
N SER A 209 -9.25 -6.98 -6.64
CA SER A 209 -9.21 -8.44 -6.76
C SER A 209 -9.81 -8.92 -8.09
N ASP A 210 -9.59 -10.17 -8.43
CA ASP A 210 -10.08 -10.76 -9.69
C ASP A 210 -11.60 -10.84 -9.75
N GLY A 211 -12.29 -11.00 -8.62
CA GLY A 211 -13.75 -10.97 -8.56
C GLY A 211 -14.37 -9.67 -9.11
N VAL A 212 -13.59 -8.56 -9.15
CA VAL A 212 -14.01 -7.32 -9.85
C VAL A 212 -14.12 -7.54 -11.36
N PHE A 213 -13.29 -8.41 -11.93
CA PHE A 213 -13.17 -8.67 -13.36
C PHE A 213 -13.98 -9.88 -13.85
N ASP A 214 -14.57 -10.66 -12.96
CA ASP A 214 -15.56 -11.69 -13.29
C ASP A 214 -16.82 -11.09 -13.97
N PHE A 215 -16.85 -9.78 -13.99
CA PHE A 215 -17.87 -8.97 -14.60
C PHE A 215 -17.77 -9.02 -16.15
N SER A 216 -18.86 -9.37 -16.81
CA SER A 216 -18.87 -9.66 -18.26
C SER A 216 -18.53 -8.48 -19.18
N ASN A 217 -18.62 -7.23 -18.69
CA ASN A 217 -18.37 -6.03 -19.49
C ASN A 217 -17.39 -5.04 -18.85
N ILE A 218 -16.09 -5.37 -18.95
CA ILE A 218 -15.00 -4.54 -18.43
C ILE A 218 -15.01 -3.12 -18.99
N LYS A 219 -15.37 -2.95 -20.28
CA LYS A 219 -15.45 -1.61 -20.89
C LYS A 219 -16.53 -0.74 -20.25
N ALA A 220 -17.68 -1.33 -19.92
CA ALA A 220 -18.74 -0.63 -19.22
C ALA A 220 -18.32 -0.27 -17.79
N LEU A 221 -17.65 -1.18 -17.09
CA LEU A 221 -17.06 -0.92 -15.76
C LEU A 221 -16.07 0.25 -15.81
N TYR A 222 -15.13 0.25 -16.75
CA TYR A 222 -14.16 1.35 -16.89
C TYR A 222 -14.82 2.69 -17.22
N SER A 223 -15.82 2.68 -18.11
CA SER A 223 -16.59 3.89 -18.41
C SER A 223 -17.33 4.42 -17.18
N TYR A 224 -17.91 3.51 -16.38
CA TYR A 224 -18.55 3.87 -15.13
C TYR A 224 -17.54 4.44 -14.12
N ILE A 225 -16.41 3.78 -13.90
CA ILE A 225 -15.34 4.27 -12.99
C ILE A 225 -14.90 5.68 -13.39
N LEU A 226 -14.65 5.92 -14.68
CA LEU A 226 -14.29 7.27 -15.17
C LEU A 226 -15.38 8.30 -14.88
N SER A 227 -16.65 7.95 -15.03
CA SER A 227 -17.78 8.86 -14.81
C SER A 227 -17.92 9.31 -13.34
N ILE A 228 -17.43 8.52 -12.40
CA ILE A 228 -17.50 8.78 -10.95
C ILE A 228 -16.13 9.10 -10.31
N SER A 229 -15.08 9.21 -11.10
CA SER A 229 -13.69 9.40 -10.63
C SER A 229 -13.46 10.71 -9.86
N TYR A 230 -14.40 11.64 -9.89
CA TYR A 230 -14.39 12.89 -9.11
C TYR A 230 -14.81 12.71 -7.64
N LEU A 231 -15.34 11.54 -7.27
CA LEU A 231 -15.79 11.27 -5.91
C LEU A 231 -14.62 11.09 -4.93
N GLU A 232 -14.88 11.36 -3.65
CA GLU A 232 -13.95 11.01 -2.57
C GLU A 232 -13.80 9.48 -2.48
N PRO A 233 -12.65 8.97 -2.01
CA PRO A 233 -12.32 7.54 -2.03
C PRO A 233 -13.39 6.62 -1.43
N ASP A 234 -13.96 7.00 -0.28
CA ASP A 234 -15.03 6.24 0.40
C ASP A 234 -16.25 6.03 -0.49
N LYS A 235 -16.68 7.10 -1.16
CA LYS A 235 -17.82 7.06 -2.11
C LYS A 235 -17.44 6.35 -3.40
N LEU A 236 -16.20 6.53 -3.85
CA LEU A 236 -15.72 5.90 -5.09
C LEU A 236 -15.74 4.37 -4.96
N VAL A 237 -15.08 3.80 -3.94
CA VAL A 237 -15.03 2.34 -3.74
C VAL A 237 -16.43 1.76 -3.50
N TYR A 238 -17.27 2.44 -2.72
CA TYR A 238 -18.64 2.02 -2.47
C TYR A 238 -19.46 1.95 -3.76
N ASN A 239 -19.39 2.99 -4.61
CA ASN A 239 -20.18 3.02 -5.85
C ASN A 239 -19.68 2.00 -6.86
N ILE A 240 -18.36 1.77 -6.98
CA ILE A 240 -17.81 0.73 -7.84
C ILE A 240 -18.31 -0.65 -7.37
N ALA A 241 -18.18 -0.97 -6.09
CA ALA A 241 -18.64 -2.24 -5.53
C ALA A 241 -20.15 -2.43 -5.72
N LYS A 242 -20.96 -1.38 -5.49
CA LYS A 242 -22.40 -1.40 -5.72
C LYS A 242 -22.75 -1.63 -7.19
N TYR A 243 -22.03 -1.01 -8.11
CA TYR A 243 -22.22 -1.21 -9.55
C TYR A 243 -22.00 -2.67 -9.92
N ILE A 244 -20.86 -3.26 -9.53
CA ILE A 244 -20.53 -4.65 -9.80
C ILE A 244 -21.58 -5.60 -9.19
N PHE A 245 -21.97 -5.37 -7.93
CA PHE A 245 -22.99 -6.18 -7.26
C PHE A 245 -24.34 -6.16 -7.98
N ASN A 246 -24.76 -5.00 -8.51
CA ASN A 246 -26.01 -4.90 -9.24
C ASN A 246 -25.95 -5.61 -10.60
N GLU A 247 -24.86 -5.44 -11.35
CA GLU A 247 -24.64 -6.06 -12.65
C GLU A 247 -24.47 -7.58 -12.57
N SER A 248 -23.93 -8.08 -11.45
CA SER A 248 -23.84 -9.53 -11.17
C SER A 248 -25.19 -10.16 -10.76
N ASN A 249 -26.32 -9.46 -10.94
CA ASN A 249 -27.64 -9.89 -10.49
C ASN A 249 -27.69 -10.17 -8.98
N LYS A 250 -26.92 -9.43 -8.19
CA LYS A 250 -26.78 -9.56 -6.72
C LYS A 250 -26.20 -10.93 -6.28
N LYS A 251 -25.49 -11.59 -7.17
CA LYS A 251 -24.82 -12.86 -6.87
C LYS A 251 -23.36 -12.77 -7.30
N LEU A 252 -22.48 -12.60 -6.34
CA LEU A 252 -21.05 -12.56 -6.59
C LEU A 252 -20.51 -13.95 -6.90
N HIS A 253 -19.65 -14.08 -7.90
CA HIS A 253 -18.97 -15.31 -8.26
C HIS A 253 -17.69 -15.50 -7.45
N ASP A 254 -17.06 -14.39 -7.03
CA ASP A 254 -15.93 -14.36 -6.13
C ASP A 254 -16.00 -13.18 -5.15
N ASP A 255 -15.09 -13.12 -4.20
CA ASP A 255 -14.92 -11.98 -3.30
C ASP A 255 -14.52 -10.74 -4.11
N ILE A 256 -15.02 -9.57 -3.74
CA ILE A 256 -14.68 -8.31 -4.39
C ILE A 256 -13.98 -7.43 -3.39
N SER A 257 -12.76 -6.99 -3.75
CA SER A 257 -11.98 -6.04 -2.96
C SER A 257 -11.44 -4.92 -3.84
N ILE A 258 -11.57 -3.72 -3.32
CA ILE A 258 -11.10 -2.49 -3.98
C ILE A 258 -10.39 -1.63 -2.96
#